data_e439f49ad67c11a2ccebdbfd01b50cac
#
_entry.id   e439f49ad67c11a2ccebdbfd01b50cac
#
_cell.length_a   1.000
_cell.length_b   1.000
_cell.length_c   1.000
_cell.angle_alpha   90.00
_cell.angle_beta   90.00
_cell.angle_gamma   90.00
#
_symmetry.space_group_name_H-M   'P 1'
#
loop_
_entity.id
_entity.type
_entity.pdbx_description
1 polymer ?
#
loop_
_entity_poly.entity_id
_entity_poly.type
_entity_poly.pdbx_seq_one_letter_code
_entity_poly.pdbx_strand_id
1 'polypeptide(L)'
;MKYLKLCFILLLLAWVSVVEAQTTKVRGKVVDAETGEPMPLVSIVFVGTTIGVTTDFDGNYDIETREEVSEIMASFVSYERQTVAIKKGAFNTIDFKLVPIVTHLDEVKVKPGDNPAHAILRNISKNKKRNNPAEKDSYSYATYTKMELDIANMKPEFKNKKLQKNFGFIFQYMDTSSITGKAYLPVMISEASADYYYRRSPKLSREIVKASRISGIEEDYSLAQFTGHLHVNVNLYDNYINIFEVNFASPLSEHGLMYYKYFLVDSVQKEGRKIYKIRFHPKGKSTPVFDGEVNIDSTTWALESARLRMAK
;
A
#
# COMPACT_ATOMS: atom_id res chain seq x y z
N MET A 1 37.37 62.35 -21.63
CA MET A 1 36.45 61.91 -20.57
C MET A 1 35.31 61.01 -21.05
N LYS A 2 34.73 61.20 -22.23
CA LYS A 2 33.61 60.32 -22.76
C LYS A 2 34.06 58.85 -22.98
N TYR A 3 35.25 58.65 -23.56
CA TYR A 3 35.73 57.29 -23.85
C TYR A 3 36.15 56.51 -22.60
N LEU A 4 36.61 57.21 -21.56
CA LEU A 4 36.97 56.61 -20.27
C LEU A 4 35.71 56.04 -19.54
N LYS A 5 34.59 56.76 -19.63
CA LYS A 5 33.30 56.28 -19.13
C LYS A 5 32.76 55.09 -19.89
N LEU A 6 32.92 55.10 -21.20
CA LEU A 6 32.49 54.01 -22.06
C LEU A 6 33.33 52.71 -21.81
N CYS A 7 34.65 52.84 -21.63
CA CYS A 7 35.47 51.71 -21.25
C CYS A 7 35.14 51.15 -19.87
N PHE A 8 34.77 52.05 -18.92
CA PHE A 8 34.38 51.59 -17.57
C PHE A 8 33.02 50.85 -17.60
N ILE A 9 32.09 51.27 -18.41
CA ILE A 9 30.81 50.59 -18.62
C ILE A 9 31.00 49.25 -19.32
N LEU A 10 31.85 49.16 -20.29
CA LEU A 10 32.20 47.91 -20.95
C LEU A 10 32.93 46.93 -20.02
N LEU A 11 33.79 47.44 -19.13
CA LEU A 11 34.46 46.62 -18.13
C LEU A 11 33.47 46.10 -17.07
N LEU A 12 32.47 46.90 -16.66
CA LEU A 12 31.39 46.50 -15.78
C LEU A 12 30.43 45.45 -16.41
N LEU A 13 30.17 45.58 -17.73
CA LEU A 13 29.40 44.59 -18.47
C LEU A 13 30.14 43.27 -18.67
N ALA A 14 31.46 43.28 -18.76
CA ALA A 14 32.28 42.06 -18.82
C ALA A 14 32.32 41.27 -17.52
N TRP A 15 31.93 41.90 -16.37
CA TRP A 15 31.86 41.27 -15.07
C TRP A 15 30.48 40.67 -14.74
N VAL A 16 29.53 40.72 -15.67
CA VAL A 16 28.34 39.88 -15.55
C VAL A 16 28.81 38.44 -15.81
N SER A 17 29.37 37.86 -14.78
CA SER A 17 29.68 36.45 -14.74
C SER A 17 28.38 35.71 -15.03
N VAL A 18 28.35 34.96 -16.12
CA VAL A 18 27.29 33.98 -16.38
C VAL A 18 27.38 33.01 -15.21
N VAL A 19 26.51 33.22 -14.25
CA VAL A 19 26.23 32.21 -13.18
C VAL A 19 25.53 31.08 -13.92
N GLU A 20 26.32 30.20 -14.51
CA GLU A 20 25.83 28.92 -14.99
C GLU A 20 25.26 28.21 -13.73
N ALA A 21 23.96 28.11 -13.65
CA ALA A 21 23.32 27.29 -12.63
C ALA A 21 23.79 25.86 -12.85
N GLN A 22 24.76 25.44 -12.04
CA GLN A 22 25.36 24.11 -12.13
C GLN A 22 24.29 23.06 -11.88
N THR A 23 23.93 22.32 -12.92
CA THR A 23 22.96 21.22 -12.84
C THR A 23 23.64 20.00 -12.25
N THR A 24 23.10 19.49 -11.16
CA THR A 24 23.48 18.18 -10.62
C THR A 24 22.74 17.10 -11.38
N LYS A 25 23.45 16.21 -12.03
CA LYS A 25 22.88 15.11 -12.79
C LYS A 25 23.41 13.79 -12.25
N VAL A 26 22.48 12.83 -12.04
CA VAL A 26 22.82 11.49 -11.56
C VAL A 26 22.18 10.47 -12.47
N ARG A 27 22.97 9.50 -12.91
CA ARG A 27 22.50 8.32 -13.63
C ARG A 27 23.07 7.07 -13.00
N GLY A 28 22.43 5.93 -13.24
CA GLY A 28 22.93 4.64 -12.78
C GLY A 28 21.92 3.54 -12.99
N LYS A 29 22.19 2.42 -12.36
CA LYS A 29 21.36 1.23 -12.41
C LYS A 29 21.04 0.75 -11.01
N VAL A 30 19.83 0.21 -10.83
CA VAL A 30 19.42 -0.43 -9.59
C VAL A 30 19.24 -1.92 -9.84
N VAL A 31 19.86 -2.73 -8.98
CA VAL A 31 19.77 -4.18 -9.03
C VAL A 31 19.44 -4.73 -7.64
N ASP A 32 18.84 -5.89 -7.61
CA ASP A 32 18.67 -6.68 -6.41
C ASP A 32 20.04 -7.18 -5.92
N ALA A 33 20.36 -7.01 -4.66
CA ALA A 33 21.66 -7.37 -4.10
C ALA A 33 21.90 -8.88 -4.01
N GLU A 34 20.85 -9.70 -3.95
CA GLU A 34 20.95 -11.16 -3.84
C GLU A 34 20.96 -11.83 -5.21
N THR A 35 20.07 -11.41 -6.11
CA THR A 35 19.91 -12.05 -7.43
C THR A 35 20.74 -11.39 -8.52
N GLY A 36 21.11 -10.11 -8.36
CA GLY A 36 21.77 -9.31 -9.39
C GLY A 36 20.82 -8.88 -10.51
N GLU A 37 19.54 -9.18 -10.44
CA GLU A 37 18.57 -8.82 -11.47
C GLU A 37 18.26 -7.32 -11.44
N PRO A 38 17.99 -6.69 -12.62
CA PRO A 38 17.57 -5.30 -12.67
C PRO A 38 16.24 -5.08 -11.94
N MET A 39 16.13 -3.98 -11.21
CA MET A 39 14.92 -3.63 -10.47
C MET A 39 14.17 -2.48 -11.14
N PRO A 40 13.04 -2.74 -11.80
CA PRO A 40 12.18 -1.69 -12.34
C PRO A 40 11.34 -1.01 -11.24
N LEU A 41 10.90 0.22 -11.53
CA LEU A 41 10.00 1.01 -10.68
C LEU A 41 10.55 1.33 -9.29
N VAL A 42 11.86 1.28 -9.09
CA VAL A 42 12.49 1.76 -7.86
C VAL A 42 12.39 3.28 -7.82
N SER A 43 11.93 3.83 -6.71
CA SER A 43 11.86 5.28 -6.51
C SER A 43 13.24 5.83 -6.18
N ILE A 44 13.70 6.77 -6.99
CA ILE A 44 14.97 7.50 -6.85
C ILE A 44 14.64 8.97 -6.59
N VAL A 45 15.09 9.50 -5.46
CA VAL A 45 14.72 10.86 -5.01
C VAL A 45 15.95 11.59 -4.48
N PHE A 46 16.12 12.88 -4.81
CA PHE A 46 17.06 13.73 -4.11
C PHE A 46 16.57 14.02 -2.69
N VAL A 47 17.37 13.68 -1.69
CA VAL A 47 16.99 13.82 -0.28
C VAL A 47 16.69 15.27 0.06
N GLY A 48 15.57 15.50 0.74
CA GLY A 48 15.10 16.84 1.11
C GLY A 48 14.32 17.59 0.04
N THR A 49 14.08 16.97 -1.12
CA THR A 49 13.29 17.56 -2.22
C THR A 49 12.11 16.67 -2.60
N THR A 50 11.26 17.18 -3.49
CA THR A 50 10.19 16.40 -4.15
C THR A 50 10.60 15.89 -5.54
N ILE A 51 11.88 16.10 -5.92
CA ILE A 51 12.38 15.72 -7.24
C ILE A 51 12.78 14.26 -7.23
N GLY A 52 12.08 13.45 -8.01
CA GLY A 52 12.29 12.01 -8.09
C GLY A 52 11.91 11.44 -9.43
N VAL A 53 12.44 10.26 -9.72
CA VAL A 53 12.12 9.44 -10.90
C VAL A 53 11.99 7.99 -10.47
N THR A 54 11.50 7.13 -11.37
CA THR A 54 11.51 5.69 -11.19
C THR A 54 12.43 5.04 -12.20
N THR A 55 13.03 3.91 -11.83
CA THR A 55 13.83 3.11 -12.76
C THR A 55 12.99 2.53 -13.89
N ASP A 56 13.59 2.38 -15.07
CA ASP A 56 13.01 1.69 -16.22
C ASP A 56 13.01 0.15 -16.03
N PHE A 57 12.55 -0.60 -17.04
CA PHE A 57 12.48 -2.07 -16.99
C PHE A 57 13.84 -2.76 -16.88
N ASP A 58 14.92 -2.08 -17.31
CA ASP A 58 16.30 -2.57 -17.20
C ASP A 58 16.98 -2.09 -15.91
N GLY A 59 16.23 -1.44 -15.03
CA GLY A 59 16.71 -0.89 -13.77
C GLY A 59 17.49 0.41 -13.90
N ASN A 60 17.55 1.05 -15.08
CA ASN A 60 18.30 2.29 -15.27
C ASN A 60 17.49 3.50 -14.83
N TYR A 61 18.18 4.55 -14.41
CA TYR A 61 17.59 5.84 -14.09
C TYR A 61 18.49 7.00 -14.52
N ASP A 62 17.88 8.13 -14.78
CA ASP A 62 18.55 9.41 -15.04
C ASP A 62 17.71 10.52 -14.40
N ILE A 63 18.34 11.30 -13.51
CA ILE A 63 17.65 12.36 -12.75
C ILE A 63 18.57 13.59 -12.67
N GLU A 64 17.98 14.78 -12.82
CA GLU A 64 18.74 16.02 -12.74
C GLU A 64 17.97 17.10 -11.95
N THR A 65 18.73 18.01 -11.34
CA THR A 65 18.17 19.17 -10.64
C THR A 65 19.15 20.34 -10.66
N ARG A 66 18.57 21.54 -10.53
CA ARG A 66 19.33 22.77 -10.28
C ARG A 66 19.30 23.17 -8.81
N GLU A 67 18.55 22.44 -8.00
CA GLU A 67 18.53 22.66 -6.56
C GLU A 67 19.82 22.17 -5.90
N GLU A 68 20.13 22.75 -4.76
CA GLU A 68 21.27 22.33 -3.96
C GLU A 68 20.97 21.02 -3.24
N VAL A 69 21.49 19.91 -3.78
CA VAL A 69 21.32 18.58 -3.24
C VAL A 69 22.66 17.94 -2.92
N SER A 70 22.72 17.16 -1.85
CA SER A 70 23.94 16.49 -1.39
C SER A 70 23.83 14.97 -1.35
N GLU A 71 22.61 14.44 -1.44
CA GLU A 71 22.35 13.01 -1.32
C GLU A 71 21.22 12.57 -2.24
N ILE A 72 21.32 11.34 -2.70
CA ILE A 72 20.29 10.66 -3.48
C ILE A 72 19.90 9.36 -2.79
N MET A 73 18.61 9.04 -2.78
CA MET A 73 18.05 7.86 -2.11
C MET A 73 17.32 6.99 -3.12
N ALA A 74 17.58 5.70 -3.03
CA ALA A 74 16.80 4.66 -3.69
C ALA A 74 15.90 3.95 -2.68
N SER A 75 14.63 3.73 -3.01
CA SER A 75 13.69 3.02 -2.16
C SER A 75 12.73 2.16 -2.99
N PHE A 76 12.47 0.96 -2.46
CA PHE A 76 11.51 0.03 -3.04
C PHE A 76 10.78 -0.73 -1.93
N VAL A 77 9.54 -1.19 -2.21
CA VAL A 77 8.75 -1.93 -1.23
C VAL A 77 9.45 -3.25 -0.89
N SER A 78 9.60 -3.55 0.40
CA SER A 78 10.28 -4.74 0.93
C SER A 78 11.81 -4.76 0.70
N TYR A 79 12.43 -3.60 0.45
CA TYR A 79 13.88 -3.45 0.37
C TYR A 79 14.36 -2.37 1.33
N GLU A 80 15.58 -2.51 1.82
CA GLU A 80 16.23 -1.48 2.63
C GLU A 80 16.49 -0.24 1.77
N ARG A 81 16.17 0.94 2.33
CA ARG A 81 16.47 2.20 1.67
C ARG A 81 17.97 2.42 1.64
N GLN A 82 18.50 2.83 0.50
CA GLN A 82 19.91 3.16 0.35
C GLN A 82 20.07 4.64 0.00
N THR A 83 20.87 5.35 0.78
CA THR A 83 21.20 6.77 0.54
C THR A 83 22.68 6.89 0.23
N VAL A 84 23.02 7.67 -0.80
CA VAL A 84 24.39 7.89 -1.26
C VAL A 84 24.66 9.38 -1.43
N ALA A 85 25.81 9.84 -0.97
CA ALA A 85 26.24 11.23 -1.15
C ALA A 85 26.64 11.50 -2.63
N ILE A 86 26.30 12.67 -3.13
CA ILE A 86 26.57 13.11 -4.50
C ILE A 86 27.37 14.42 -4.52
N LYS A 87 28.07 14.63 -5.63
CA LYS A 87 28.76 15.89 -5.89
C LYS A 87 27.80 16.88 -6.53
N LYS A 88 27.57 18.02 -5.86
CA LYS A 88 26.78 19.13 -6.39
C LYS A 88 27.31 19.66 -7.70
N GLY A 89 26.42 20.08 -8.60
CA GLY A 89 26.79 20.74 -9.85
C GLY A 89 27.64 19.88 -10.78
N ALA A 90 27.63 18.56 -10.62
CA ALA A 90 28.44 17.62 -11.36
C ALA A 90 27.60 16.46 -11.90
N PHE A 91 28.15 15.78 -12.89
CA PHE A 91 27.62 14.50 -13.33
C PHE A 91 28.12 13.38 -12.39
N ASN A 92 27.18 12.60 -11.85
CA ASN A 92 27.46 11.47 -10.98
C ASN A 92 26.94 10.18 -11.64
N THR A 93 27.69 9.08 -11.50
CA THR A 93 27.22 7.74 -11.86
C THR A 93 27.13 6.92 -10.58
N ILE A 94 25.92 6.48 -10.21
CA ILE A 94 25.67 5.77 -8.96
C ILE A 94 24.78 4.57 -9.24
N ASP A 95 25.29 3.38 -8.95
CA ASP A 95 24.53 2.14 -9.01
C ASP A 95 24.09 1.76 -7.59
N PHE A 96 22.83 1.36 -7.45
CA PHE A 96 22.26 0.87 -6.20
C PHE A 96 22.14 -0.65 -6.24
N LYS A 97 22.47 -1.27 -5.10
CA LYS A 97 22.21 -2.68 -4.85
C LYS A 97 21.29 -2.78 -3.64
N LEU A 98 20.00 -2.87 -3.89
CA LEU A 98 19.02 -2.90 -2.80
C LEU A 98 18.98 -4.29 -2.18
N VAL A 99 19.08 -4.31 -0.86
CA VAL A 99 18.98 -5.53 -0.07
C VAL A 99 17.50 -5.77 0.26
N PRO A 100 16.94 -6.95 -0.06
CA PRO A 100 15.58 -7.26 0.36
C PRO A 100 15.51 -7.27 1.88
N ILE A 101 14.50 -6.61 2.42
CA ILE A 101 14.15 -6.79 3.83
C ILE A 101 13.57 -8.20 3.94
N VAL A 102 14.47 -9.16 4.11
CA VAL A 102 14.07 -10.50 4.50
C VAL A 102 13.51 -10.32 5.92
N THR A 103 12.19 -10.12 6.00
CA THR A 103 11.52 -10.47 7.22
C THR A 103 11.69 -11.98 7.30
N HIS A 104 12.81 -12.43 7.86
CA HIS A 104 12.89 -13.78 8.36
C HIS A 104 11.68 -13.90 9.28
N LEU A 105 10.64 -14.51 8.79
CA LEU A 105 9.75 -15.24 9.65
C LEU A 105 10.67 -16.29 10.27
N ASP A 106 11.23 -15.97 11.41
CA ASP A 106 11.90 -16.97 12.24
C ASP A 106 10.96 -18.16 12.19
N GLU A 107 11.49 -19.28 11.70
CA GLU A 107 10.80 -20.56 11.77
C GLU A 107 10.39 -20.67 13.23
N VAL A 108 9.12 -20.41 13.51
CA VAL A 108 8.58 -20.50 14.86
C VAL A 108 8.73 -21.96 15.22
N LYS A 109 9.87 -22.31 15.82
CA LYS A 109 10.08 -23.60 16.45
C LYS A 109 9.01 -23.72 17.50
N VAL A 110 7.90 -24.34 17.12
CA VAL A 110 6.80 -24.66 18.02
C VAL A 110 7.37 -25.63 19.04
N LYS A 111 7.87 -25.07 20.14
CA LYS A 111 8.13 -25.91 21.32
C LYS A 111 6.79 -26.50 21.72
N PRO A 112 6.70 -27.76 22.15
CA PRO A 112 5.50 -28.37 22.69
C PRO A 112 5.05 -27.56 23.90
N GLY A 113 4.07 -26.69 23.71
CA GLY A 113 3.51 -25.76 24.67
C GLY A 113 2.31 -25.06 24.03
N ASP A 114 1.46 -24.41 24.85
CA ASP A 114 0.30 -23.69 24.35
C ASP A 114 0.72 -22.62 23.32
N ASN A 115 0.15 -22.67 22.13
CA ASN A 115 0.36 -21.64 21.09
C ASN A 115 -0.05 -20.27 21.65
N PRO A 116 0.88 -19.28 21.72
CA PRO A 116 0.60 -17.98 22.32
C PRO A 116 -0.57 -17.24 21.62
N ALA A 117 -0.80 -17.48 20.34
CA ALA A 117 -1.95 -16.92 19.62
C ALA A 117 -3.28 -17.42 20.21
N HIS A 118 -3.35 -18.66 20.70
CA HIS A 118 -4.56 -19.22 21.30
C HIS A 118 -4.93 -18.50 22.61
N ALA A 119 -3.92 -18.09 23.41
CA ALA A 119 -4.17 -17.29 24.61
C ALA A 119 -4.77 -15.93 24.26
N ILE A 120 -4.27 -15.30 23.21
CA ILE A 120 -4.81 -14.02 22.72
C ILE A 120 -6.24 -14.21 22.20
N LEU A 121 -6.51 -15.25 21.41
CA LEU A 121 -7.86 -15.56 20.90
C LEU A 121 -8.86 -15.81 22.05
N ARG A 122 -8.46 -16.51 23.10
CA ARG A 122 -9.30 -16.69 24.32
C ARG A 122 -9.63 -15.34 24.97
N ASN A 123 -8.67 -14.41 25.03
CA ASN A 123 -8.92 -13.08 25.58
C ASN A 123 -9.82 -12.23 24.68
N ILE A 124 -9.67 -12.32 23.34
CA ILE A 124 -10.57 -11.69 22.39
C ILE A 124 -12.01 -12.21 22.62
N SER A 125 -12.18 -13.52 22.69
CA SER A 125 -13.50 -14.13 22.93
C SER A 125 -14.13 -13.68 24.26
N LYS A 126 -13.36 -13.65 25.36
CA LYS A 126 -13.84 -13.15 26.67
C LYS A 126 -14.28 -11.69 26.62
N ASN A 127 -13.62 -10.86 25.81
CA ASN A 127 -13.91 -9.43 25.67
C ASN A 127 -14.82 -9.12 24.47
N LYS A 128 -15.26 -10.13 23.72
CA LYS A 128 -16.07 -9.98 22.49
C LYS A 128 -17.30 -9.10 22.73
N LYS A 129 -18.08 -9.36 23.78
CA LYS A 129 -19.28 -8.59 24.10
C LYS A 129 -19.00 -7.09 24.29
N ARG A 130 -17.87 -6.74 24.89
CA ARG A 130 -17.46 -5.35 25.11
C ARG A 130 -17.00 -4.69 23.80
N ASN A 131 -16.28 -5.44 22.97
CA ASN A 131 -15.59 -4.91 21.78
C ASN A 131 -16.43 -5.04 20.50
N ASN A 132 -17.45 -5.90 20.47
CA ASN A 132 -18.31 -6.07 19.31
C ASN A 132 -19.26 -4.86 19.15
N PRO A 133 -19.17 -4.11 18.03
CA PRO A 133 -20.08 -2.98 17.77
C PRO A 133 -21.56 -3.39 17.81
N ALA A 134 -21.89 -4.61 17.34
CA ALA A 134 -23.29 -5.10 17.32
C ALA A 134 -23.92 -5.26 18.70
N GLU A 135 -23.11 -5.34 19.77
CA GLU A 135 -23.57 -5.42 21.17
C GLU A 135 -23.82 -4.05 21.80
N LYS A 136 -23.52 -2.96 21.13
CA LYS A 136 -23.78 -1.61 21.62
C LYS A 136 -25.25 -1.23 21.40
N ASP A 137 -25.80 -0.43 22.31
CA ASP A 137 -27.16 0.08 22.18
C ASP A 137 -27.28 1.05 20.99
N SER A 138 -26.28 1.86 20.79
CA SER A 138 -26.16 2.73 19.62
C SER A 138 -24.70 3.10 19.39
N TYR A 139 -24.37 3.37 18.14
CA TYR A 139 -23.08 3.92 17.74
C TYR A 139 -23.17 4.66 16.41
N SER A 140 -22.22 5.53 16.18
CA SER A 140 -22.00 6.17 14.88
C SER A 140 -20.52 6.29 14.58
N TYR A 141 -20.19 6.27 13.30
CA TYR A 141 -18.83 6.46 12.82
C TYR A 141 -18.83 7.02 11.40
N ALA A 142 -17.75 7.71 11.04
CA ALA A 142 -17.50 8.09 9.67
C ALA A 142 -16.81 6.94 8.93
N THR A 143 -17.27 6.67 7.71
CA THR A 143 -16.67 5.69 6.82
C THR A 143 -15.97 6.34 5.65
N TYR A 144 -14.89 5.74 5.22
CA TYR A 144 -14.31 5.94 3.90
C TYR A 144 -14.14 4.55 3.27
N THR A 145 -14.78 4.36 2.14
CA THR A 145 -14.71 3.10 1.38
C THR A 145 -14.06 3.38 0.03
N LYS A 146 -12.99 2.68 -0.27
CA LYS A 146 -12.39 2.64 -1.61
C LYS A 146 -12.55 1.23 -2.16
N MET A 147 -13.12 1.15 -3.34
CA MET A 147 -13.19 -0.08 -4.11
C MET A 147 -12.43 0.11 -5.40
N GLU A 148 -11.62 -0.87 -5.74
CA GLU A 148 -10.85 -0.91 -6.96
C GLU A 148 -11.15 -2.22 -7.69
N LEU A 149 -11.53 -2.12 -8.95
CA LEU A 149 -11.74 -3.26 -9.84
C LEU A 149 -10.61 -3.30 -10.85
N ASP A 150 -9.88 -4.42 -10.85
CA ASP A 150 -8.68 -4.57 -11.63
C ASP A 150 -8.77 -5.71 -12.62
N ILE A 151 -8.15 -5.53 -13.77
CA ILE A 151 -7.83 -6.64 -14.69
C ILE A 151 -6.44 -7.15 -14.30
N ALA A 152 -6.40 -8.33 -13.69
CA ALA A 152 -5.18 -8.99 -13.26
C ALA A 152 -4.72 -10.07 -14.27
N ASN A 153 -3.45 -10.51 -14.15
CA ASN A 153 -2.83 -11.55 -14.97
C ASN A 153 -2.81 -11.23 -16.48
N MET A 154 -2.62 -9.97 -16.84
CA MET A 154 -2.42 -9.60 -18.23
C MET A 154 -1.13 -10.27 -18.74
N LYS A 155 -1.29 -11.27 -19.61
CA LYS A 155 -0.12 -11.92 -20.21
C LYS A 155 0.65 -10.94 -21.10
N PRO A 156 2.00 -11.06 -21.20
CA PRO A 156 2.80 -10.22 -22.08
C PRO A 156 2.35 -10.24 -23.56
N GLU A 157 1.66 -11.32 -23.96
CA GLU A 157 1.08 -11.50 -25.29
C GLU A 157 -0.08 -10.53 -25.61
N PHE A 158 -0.67 -9.89 -24.59
CA PHE A 158 -1.62 -8.78 -24.75
C PHE A 158 -0.98 -7.53 -25.38
N LYS A 159 0.34 -7.52 -25.56
CA LYS A 159 1.06 -6.56 -26.40
C LYS A 159 0.79 -6.76 -27.90
N ASN A 160 -0.41 -7.22 -28.28
CA ASN A 160 -0.82 -7.28 -29.66
C ASN A 160 -0.76 -5.87 -30.27
N LYS A 161 0.05 -5.70 -31.33
CA LYS A 161 0.33 -4.40 -31.96
C LYS A 161 -0.92 -3.58 -32.31
N LYS A 162 -2.07 -4.24 -32.55
CA LYS A 162 -3.35 -3.55 -32.77
C LYS A 162 -3.96 -2.93 -31.50
N LEU A 163 -3.87 -3.64 -30.37
CA LEU A 163 -4.33 -3.11 -29.07
C LEU A 163 -3.42 -1.99 -28.56
N GLN A 164 -2.11 -2.14 -28.75
CA GLN A 164 -1.15 -1.13 -28.36
C GLN A 164 -1.31 0.18 -29.16
N LYS A 165 -1.71 0.09 -30.43
CA LYS A 165 -1.98 1.26 -31.29
C LYS A 165 -3.22 2.04 -30.87
N ASN A 166 -4.28 1.35 -30.40
CA ASN A 166 -5.57 1.97 -30.07
C ASN A 166 -5.73 2.27 -28.57
N PHE A 167 -5.06 1.51 -27.71
CA PHE A 167 -5.21 1.59 -26.25
C PHE A 167 -3.86 1.73 -25.51
N GLY A 168 -2.80 2.15 -26.21
CA GLY A 168 -1.46 2.27 -25.63
C GLY A 168 -1.41 3.19 -24.41
N PHE A 169 -2.27 4.20 -24.35
CA PHE A 169 -2.38 5.12 -23.21
C PHE A 169 -2.88 4.41 -21.93
N ILE A 170 -3.62 3.30 -22.04
CA ILE A 170 -4.14 2.57 -20.88
C ILE A 170 -3.00 1.87 -20.14
N PHE A 171 -1.97 1.40 -20.86
CA PHE A 171 -0.85 0.69 -20.25
C PHE A 171 0.05 1.58 -19.37
N GLN A 172 -0.03 2.91 -19.51
CA GLN A 172 0.65 3.85 -18.61
C GLN A 172 0.06 3.87 -17.20
N TYR A 173 -1.16 3.34 -17.02
CA TYR A 173 -1.85 3.23 -15.73
C TYR A 173 -1.70 1.84 -15.08
N MET A 174 -0.88 0.97 -15.66
CA MET A 174 -0.59 -0.33 -15.02
C MET A 174 0.16 -0.11 -13.72
N ASP A 175 -0.24 -0.85 -12.70
CA ASP A 175 0.38 -0.86 -11.40
C ASP A 175 0.75 -2.29 -11.00
N THR A 176 1.56 -2.44 -9.95
CA THR A 176 1.96 -3.74 -9.44
C THR A 176 1.34 -3.98 -8.08
N SER A 177 0.57 -5.05 -7.96
CA SER A 177 -0.07 -5.42 -6.71
C SER A 177 0.95 -5.70 -5.62
N SER A 178 0.94 -4.92 -4.55
CA SER A 178 1.75 -5.15 -3.36
C SER A 178 1.48 -6.49 -2.66
N ILE A 179 0.35 -7.14 -2.99
CA ILE A 179 -0.07 -8.41 -2.39
C ILE A 179 0.40 -9.60 -3.22
N THR A 180 0.33 -9.49 -4.55
CA THR A 180 0.59 -10.62 -5.46
C THR A 180 1.88 -10.47 -6.25
N GLY A 181 2.50 -9.28 -6.25
CA GLY A 181 3.66 -8.96 -7.09
C GLY A 181 3.36 -8.96 -8.59
N LYS A 182 2.06 -9.04 -8.99
CA LYS A 182 1.66 -9.11 -10.40
C LYS A 182 1.15 -7.78 -10.89
N ALA A 183 1.47 -7.48 -12.14
CA ALA A 183 0.94 -6.32 -12.82
C ALA A 183 -0.59 -6.44 -12.99
N TYR A 184 -1.27 -5.35 -12.74
CA TYR A 184 -2.71 -5.21 -12.94
C TYR A 184 -3.03 -3.85 -13.56
N LEU A 185 -4.19 -3.75 -14.17
CA LEU A 185 -4.73 -2.52 -14.72
C LEU A 185 -5.98 -2.15 -13.95
N PRO A 186 -5.99 -1.05 -13.18
CA PRO A 186 -7.22 -0.57 -12.56
C PRO A 186 -8.17 -0.06 -13.65
N VAL A 187 -9.35 -0.65 -13.71
CA VAL A 187 -10.39 -0.28 -14.70
C VAL A 187 -11.49 0.56 -14.10
N MET A 188 -11.69 0.46 -12.80
CA MET A 188 -12.66 1.26 -12.08
C MET A 188 -12.20 1.48 -10.64
N ILE A 189 -12.33 2.69 -10.17
CA ILE A 189 -12.15 3.07 -8.77
C ILE A 189 -13.42 3.77 -8.31
N SER A 190 -14.01 3.27 -7.24
CA SER A 190 -15.12 3.92 -6.53
C SER A 190 -14.69 4.31 -5.13
N GLU A 191 -14.94 5.54 -4.76
CA GLU A 191 -14.64 6.09 -3.45
C GLU A 191 -15.92 6.72 -2.86
N ALA A 192 -16.17 6.45 -1.60
CA ALA A 192 -17.30 7.04 -0.90
C ALA A 192 -16.93 7.39 0.54
N SER A 193 -17.40 8.54 0.99
CA SER A 193 -17.37 8.95 2.40
C SER A 193 -18.79 9.08 2.92
N ALA A 194 -19.06 8.45 4.06
CA ALA A 194 -20.39 8.45 4.66
C ALA A 194 -20.34 8.48 6.18
N ASP A 195 -21.43 8.90 6.81
CA ASP A 195 -21.67 8.67 8.23
C ASP A 195 -22.63 7.50 8.39
N TYR A 196 -22.24 6.55 9.21
CA TYR A 196 -23.07 5.40 9.56
C TYR A 196 -23.59 5.54 10.99
N TYR A 197 -24.89 5.29 11.17
CA TYR A 197 -25.60 5.34 12.44
C TYR A 197 -26.28 4.00 12.68
N TYR A 198 -26.17 3.50 13.90
CA TYR A 198 -26.82 2.27 14.33
C TYR A 198 -27.50 2.45 15.66
N ARG A 199 -28.67 1.85 15.83
CA ARG A 199 -29.42 1.72 17.09
C ARG A 199 -29.97 0.30 17.19
N ARG A 200 -29.81 -0.29 18.37
CA ARG A 200 -30.19 -1.69 18.63
C ARG A 200 -31.69 -1.86 18.86
N SER A 201 -32.36 -0.94 19.61
CA SER A 201 -33.77 -1.02 19.93
C SER A 201 -34.51 0.31 19.70
N PRO A 202 -35.53 0.35 18.80
CA PRO A 202 -35.77 -0.62 17.74
C PRO A 202 -34.56 -0.70 16.81
N LYS A 203 -34.27 -1.88 16.24
CA LYS A 203 -33.13 -2.07 15.35
C LYS A 203 -33.30 -1.20 14.13
N LEU A 204 -32.36 -0.24 13.99
CA LEU A 204 -32.32 0.70 12.87
C LEU A 204 -30.87 1.00 12.51
N SER A 205 -30.58 1.05 11.22
CA SER A 205 -29.33 1.58 10.70
C SER A 205 -29.60 2.59 9.60
N ARG A 206 -28.76 3.59 9.50
CA ARG A 206 -28.82 4.62 8.46
C ARG A 206 -27.41 4.98 8.04
N GLU A 207 -27.22 5.04 6.75
CA GLU A 207 -26.01 5.56 6.13
C GLU A 207 -26.34 6.87 5.41
N ILE A 208 -25.52 7.88 5.63
CA ILE A 208 -25.62 9.20 4.98
C ILE A 208 -24.35 9.42 4.18
N VAL A 209 -24.45 9.22 2.88
CA VAL A 209 -23.33 9.48 1.95
C VAL A 209 -23.08 10.97 1.87
N LYS A 210 -21.87 11.41 2.21
CA LYS A 210 -21.44 12.82 2.14
C LYS A 210 -20.86 13.16 0.79
N ALA A 211 -20.07 12.25 0.24
CA ALA A 211 -19.43 12.40 -1.05
C ALA A 211 -19.17 11.03 -1.66
N SER A 212 -19.29 10.93 -2.97
CA SER A 212 -18.89 9.75 -3.73
C SER A 212 -18.26 10.18 -5.06
N ARG A 213 -17.31 9.38 -5.52
CA ARG A 213 -16.66 9.55 -6.81
C ARG A 213 -16.43 8.20 -7.45
N ILE A 214 -16.72 8.10 -8.72
CA ILE A 214 -16.40 6.94 -9.54
C ILE A 214 -15.52 7.44 -10.69
N SER A 215 -14.45 6.73 -10.98
CA SER A 215 -13.57 6.98 -12.12
C SER A 215 -13.24 5.67 -12.81
N GLY A 216 -13.05 5.70 -14.11
CA GLY A 216 -12.80 4.53 -14.95
C GLY A 216 -13.75 4.47 -16.14
N ILE A 217 -14.32 3.31 -16.41
CA ILE A 217 -15.20 3.10 -17.57
C ILE A 217 -16.50 3.89 -17.39
N GLU A 218 -16.64 4.98 -18.13
CA GLU A 218 -17.71 5.96 -17.94
C GLU A 218 -19.11 5.56 -18.49
N GLU A 219 -19.20 4.54 -19.34
CA GLU A 219 -20.42 4.35 -20.15
C GLU A 219 -21.38 3.24 -19.65
N ASP A 220 -21.11 2.60 -18.51
CA ASP A 220 -21.99 1.54 -18.04
C ASP A 220 -22.66 1.91 -16.70
N TYR A 221 -23.88 2.49 -16.82
CA TYR A 221 -24.77 2.77 -15.68
C TYR A 221 -25.03 1.54 -14.81
N SER A 222 -24.89 0.32 -15.37
CA SER A 222 -25.04 -0.93 -14.65
C SER A 222 -23.92 -1.14 -13.62
N LEU A 223 -22.69 -0.73 -13.93
CA LEU A 223 -21.56 -0.78 -12.99
C LEU A 223 -21.74 0.22 -11.84
N ALA A 224 -22.21 1.44 -12.13
CA ALA A 224 -22.50 2.43 -11.10
C ALA A 224 -23.61 1.96 -10.14
N GLN A 225 -24.62 1.26 -10.65
CA GLN A 225 -25.69 0.67 -9.86
C GLN A 225 -25.20 -0.51 -8.99
N PHE A 226 -24.27 -1.30 -9.53
CA PHE A 226 -23.62 -2.38 -8.82
C PHE A 226 -22.73 -1.87 -7.66
N THR A 227 -22.00 -0.77 -7.85
CA THR A 227 -21.12 -0.19 -6.82
C THR A 227 -21.88 0.47 -5.68
N GLY A 228 -23.08 1.00 -5.92
CA GLY A 228 -23.92 1.62 -4.88
C GLY A 228 -24.40 0.63 -3.81
N HIS A 229 -24.35 -0.67 -4.07
CA HIS A 229 -24.75 -1.73 -3.13
C HIS A 229 -23.57 -2.52 -2.56
N LEU A 230 -22.33 -2.13 -2.83
CA LEU A 230 -21.13 -2.85 -2.41
C LEU A 230 -20.61 -2.40 -1.03
N HIS A 231 -21.45 -1.79 -0.19
CA HIS A 231 -21.08 -1.59 1.20
C HIS A 231 -21.08 -2.95 1.92
N VAL A 232 -19.92 -3.58 1.98
CA VAL A 232 -19.73 -4.81 2.75
C VAL A 232 -19.51 -4.42 4.20
N ASN A 233 -20.53 -4.62 5.03
CA ASN A 233 -20.37 -4.46 6.48
C ASN A 233 -19.59 -5.65 7.03
N VAL A 234 -18.29 -5.45 7.29
CA VAL A 234 -17.38 -6.49 7.78
C VAL A 234 -17.28 -6.36 9.31
N ASN A 235 -17.96 -7.23 10.05
CA ASN A 235 -17.77 -7.37 11.49
C ASN A 235 -17.06 -8.70 11.78
N LEU A 236 -15.76 -8.66 12.12
CA LEU A 236 -14.99 -9.87 12.40
C LEU A 236 -15.39 -10.57 13.69
N TYR A 237 -16.16 -9.92 14.56
CA TYR A 237 -16.71 -10.57 15.76
C TYR A 237 -17.90 -11.48 15.46
N ASP A 238 -18.52 -11.38 14.28
CA ASP A 238 -19.59 -12.29 13.87
C ASP A 238 -19.00 -13.67 13.52
N ASN A 239 -19.82 -14.70 13.55
CA ASN A 239 -19.36 -16.05 13.21
C ASN A 239 -19.09 -16.19 11.72
N TYR A 240 -19.84 -15.45 10.90
CA TYR A 240 -19.69 -15.44 9.44
C TYR A 240 -19.73 -14.01 8.90
N ILE A 241 -18.98 -13.76 7.87
CA ILE A 241 -18.96 -12.52 7.10
C ILE A 241 -19.58 -12.84 5.75
N ASN A 242 -20.68 -12.15 5.41
CA ASN A 242 -21.31 -12.30 4.11
C ASN A 242 -20.64 -11.39 3.09
N ILE A 243 -20.11 -11.97 2.02
CA ILE A 243 -19.54 -11.24 0.88
C ILE A 243 -20.14 -11.85 -0.38
N PHE A 244 -20.86 -11.04 -1.16
CA PHE A 244 -21.53 -11.47 -2.39
C PHE A 244 -22.37 -12.76 -2.21
N GLU A 245 -23.22 -12.77 -1.18
CA GLU A 245 -24.10 -13.90 -0.82
C GLU A 245 -23.37 -15.18 -0.37
N VAL A 246 -22.05 -15.14 -0.24
CA VAL A 246 -21.26 -16.24 0.30
C VAL A 246 -20.87 -15.95 1.75
N ASN A 247 -21.15 -16.90 2.63
CA ASN A 247 -20.81 -16.82 4.05
C ASN A 247 -19.41 -17.36 4.32
N PHE A 248 -18.47 -16.46 4.60
CA PHE A 248 -17.10 -16.80 4.98
C PHE A 248 -17.00 -16.93 6.50
N ALA A 249 -16.36 -17.98 7.00
CA ALA A 249 -16.09 -18.11 8.43
C ALA A 249 -15.17 -16.99 8.91
N SER A 250 -15.55 -16.29 9.96
CA SER A 250 -14.72 -15.21 10.50
C SER A 250 -13.52 -15.78 11.28
N PRO A 251 -12.32 -15.18 11.14
CA PRO A 251 -11.16 -15.59 11.93
C PRO A 251 -11.27 -15.25 13.42
N LEU A 252 -12.17 -14.36 13.84
CA LEU A 252 -12.43 -14.06 15.26
C LEU A 252 -13.74 -14.69 15.77
N SER A 253 -14.34 -15.59 15.00
CA SER A 253 -15.52 -16.34 15.42
C SER A 253 -15.23 -17.27 16.60
N GLU A 254 -16.27 -17.68 17.30
CA GLU A 254 -16.16 -18.66 18.37
C GLU A 254 -15.59 -20.00 17.90
N HIS A 255 -15.83 -20.33 16.65
CA HIS A 255 -15.37 -21.55 15.99
C HIS A 255 -14.13 -21.33 15.12
N GLY A 256 -13.45 -20.19 15.23
CA GLY A 256 -12.30 -19.84 14.41
C GLY A 256 -11.20 -20.90 14.43
N LEU A 257 -10.95 -21.51 15.58
CA LEU A 257 -9.96 -22.61 15.72
C LEU A 257 -10.32 -23.86 14.91
N MET A 258 -11.57 -24.06 14.49
CA MET A 258 -11.95 -25.18 13.61
C MET A 258 -11.50 -24.94 12.18
N TYR A 259 -11.53 -23.70 11.74
CA TYR A 259 -11.27 -23.30 10.35
C TYR A 259 -9.84 -22.87 10.09
N TYR A 260 -9.14 -22.33 11.13
CA TYR A 260 -7.86 -21.65 10.95
C TYR A 260 -6.76 -22.19 11.85
N LYS A 261 -5.51 -22.08 11.35
CA LYS A 261 -4.28 -22.11 12.14
C LYS A 261 -3.86 -20.67 12.42
N TYR A 262 -3.47 -20.38 13.65
CA TYR A 262 -3.08 -19.03 14.08
C TYR A 262 -1.63 -19.01 14.53
N PHE A 263 -0.95 -17.91 14.24
CA PHE A 263 0.45 -17.66 14.57
C PHE A 263 0.59 -16.24 15.11
N LEU A 264 1.16 -16.10 16.30
CA LEU A 264 1.63 -14.80 16.77
C LEU A 264 2.93 -14.49 16.03
N VAL A 265 2.87 -13.51 15.12
CA VAL A 265 4.02 -13.17 14.25
C VAL A 265 4.88 -12.12 14.90
N ASP A 266 4.24 -11.11 15.52
CA ASP A 266 4.94 -9.95 16.04
C ASP A 266 4.11 -9.24 17.12
N SER A 267 4.76 -8.29 17.81
CA SER A 267 4.09 -7.32 18.69
C SER A 267 4.76 -5.96 18.57
N VAL A 268 4.00 -4.96 18.18
CA VAL A 268 4.48 -3.60 17.92
C VAL A 268 4.00 -2.64 19.00
N GLN A 269 4.85 -1.70 19.41
CA GLN A 269 4.43 -0.57 20.25
C GLN A 269 3.89 0.56 19.36
N LYS A 270 2.65 0.98 19.60
CA LYS A 270 2.00 2.06 18.88
C LYS A 270 1.33 3.00 19.90
N GLU A 271 1.74 4.25 19.93
CA GLU A 271 1.17 5.27 20.83
C GLU A 271 1.11 4.82 22.30
N GLY A 272 2.16 4.15 22.77
CA GLY A 272 2.25 3.63 24.15
C GLY A 272 1.44 2.35 24.41
N ARG A 273 0.76 1.79 23.41
CA ARG A 273 0.00 0.53 23.49
C ARG A 273 0.72 -0.58 22.73
N LYS A 274 0.69 -1.77 23.29
CA LYS A 274 1.22 -2.97 22.62
C LYS A 274 0.14 -3.59 21.74
N ILE A 275 0.45 -3.79 20.46
CA ILE A 275 -0.44 -4.40 19.47
C ILE A 275 0.13 -5.75 19.08
N TYR A 276 -0.65 -6.80 19.22
CA TYR A 276 -0.29 -8.16 18.78
C TYR A 276 -0.68 -8.35 17.31
N LYS A 277 0.26 -8.80 16.50
CA LYS A 277 0.03 -9.17 15.11
C LYS A 277 -0.15 -10.68 15.01
N ILE A 278 -1.34 -11.13 14.66
CA ILE A 278 -1.69 -12.53 14.50
C ILE A 278 -1.96 -12.80 13.03
N ARG A 279 -1.20 -13.74 12.46
CA ARG A 279 -1.46 -14.30 11.13
C ARG A 279 -2.33 -15.54 11.27
N PHE A 280 -3.25 -15.73 10.33
CA PHE A 280 -4.09 -16.93 10.29
C PHE A 280 -4.17 -17.49 8.88
N HIS A 281 -4.21 -18.82 8.78
CA HIS A 281 -4.31 -19.56 7.54
C HIS A 281 -5.41 -20.61 7.62
N PRO A 282 -6.10 -20.92 6.51
CA PRO A 282 -7.09 -21.99 6.47
C PRO A 282 -6.49 -23.33 6.84
N LYS A 283 -7.25 -24.17 7.55
CA LYS A 283 -6.92 -25.58 7.78
C LYS A 283 -7.33 -26.47 6.60
N GLY A 284 -8.30 -26.06 5.82
CA GLY A 284 -8.86 -26.78 4.68
C GLY A 284 -9.43 -25.84 3.63
N LYS A 285 -9.90 -26.40 2.51
CA LYS A 285 -10.42 -25.67 1.35
C LYS A 285 -11.93 -25.87 1.11
N SER A 286 -12.60 -26.66 1.94
CA SER A 286 -14.01 -27.04 1.73
C SER A 286 -15.01 -25.98 2.18
N THR A 287 -14.58 -25.03 3.00
CA THR A 287 -15.44 -23.95 3.53
C THR A 287 -14.91 -22.61 3.06
N PRO A 288 -15.76 -21.65 2.69
CA PRO A 288 -15.33 -20.29 2.41
C PRO A 288 -14.66 -19.67 3.64
N VAL A 289 -13.39 -19.36 3.49
CA VAL A 289 -12.49 -18.89 4.55
C VAL A 289 -11.55 -17.81 4.03
N PHE A 290 -10.89 -17.12 4.95
CA PHE A 290 -9.89 -16.12 4.63
C PHE A 290 -8.47 -16.61 4.93
N ASP A 291 -7.50 -16.01 4.28
CA ASP A 291 -6.10 -15.98 4.66
C ASP A 291 -5.75 -14.56 5.03
N GLY A 292 -4.99 -14.32 6.10
CA GLY A 292 -4.70 -12.94 6.46
C GLY A 292 -4.08 -12.73 7.82
N GLU A 293 -4.23 -11.50 8.31
CA GLU A 293 -3.69 -11.05 9.59
C GLU A 293 -4.66 -10.12 10.31
N VAL A 294 -4.60 -10.13 11.63
CA VAL A 294 -5.33 -9.21 12.52
C VAL A 294 -4.37 -8.59 13.52
N ASN A 295 -4.59 -7.32 13.82
CA ASN A 295 -3.87 -6.57 14.83
C ASN A 295 -4.78 -6.34 16.03
N ILE A 296 -4.32 -6.75 17.21
CA ILE A 296 -5.11 -6.80 18.44
C ILE A 296 -4.45 -5.94 19.53
N ASP A 297 -5.19 -5.02 20.09
CA ASP A 297 -4.75 -4.23 21.25
C ASP A 297 -4.58 -5.12 22.49
N SER A 298 -3.42 -5.12 23.11
CA SER A 298 -3.10 -6.00 24.25
C SER A 298 -3.81 -5.64 25.54
N THR A 299 -4.32 -4.41 25.65
CA THR A 299 -4.98 -3.91 26.86
C THR A 299 -6.48 -4.17 26.82
N THR A 300 -7.10 -3.86 25.70
CA THR A 300 -8.54 -3.97 25.50
C THR A 300 -8.96 -5.28 24.85
N TRP A 301 -8.03 -6.00 24.22
CA TRP A 301 -8.27 -7.18 23.39
C TRP A 301 -9.20 -6.89 22.20
N ALA A 302 -9.26 -5.61 21.81
CA ALA A 302 -10.04 -5.17 20.68
C ALA A 302 -9.26 -5.36 19.37
N LEU A 303 -10.00 -5.64 18.30
CA LEU A 303 -9.47 -5.61 16.94
C LEU A 303 -9.18 -4.15 16.58
N GLU A 304 -7.94 -3.86 16.20
CA GLU A 304 -7.53 -2.55 15.70
C GLU A 304 -7.60 -2.47 14.18
N SER A 305 -7.09 -3.50 13.51
CA SER A 305 -7.15 -3.60 12.06
C SER A 305 -7.07 -5.05 11.58
N ALA A 306 -7.50 -5.29 10.36
CA ALA A 306 -7.44 -6.60 9.72
C ALA A 306 -7.07 -6.47 8.25
N ARG A 307 -6.36 -7.47 7.74
CA ARG A 307 -6.16 -7.71 6.31
C ARG A 307 -6.68 -9.10 5.99
N LEU A 308 -7.67 -9.16 5.13
CA LEU A 308 -8.34 -10.40 4.73
C LEU A 308 -8.17 -10.61 3.23
N ARG A 309 -7.88 -11.85 2.86
CA ARG A 309 -7.88 -12.31 1.48
C ARG A 309 -8.70 -13.59 1.42
N MET A 310 -9.64 -13.68 0.49
CA MET A 310 -10.40 -14.91 0.27
C MET A 310 -9.41 -16.04 -0.09
N ALA A 311 -9.48 -17.15 0.64
CA ALA A 311 -8.65 -18.32 0.34
C ALA A 311 -9.19 -19.03 -0.91
N LYS A 312 -8.25 -19.51 -1.74
CA LYS A 312 -8.55 -20.27 -2.97
C LYS A 312 -8.62 -21.75 -2.69
#